data_db65479a11f8f8783131732221ac6bed
#
_entry.id   db65479a11f8f8783131732221ac6bed
#
_cell.length_a   1.000
_cell.length_b   1.000
_cell.length_c   1.000
_cell.angle_alpha   90.00
_cell.angle_beta   90.00
_cell.angle_gamma   90.00
#
_symmetry.space_group_name_H-M   'P 1'
#
loop_
_entity.id
_entity.type
_entity.pdbx_description
1 polymer ?
#
loop_
_entity_poly.entity_id
_entity_poly.type
_entity_poly.pdbx_seq_one_letter_code
_entity_poly.pdbx_strand_id
1 'polypeptide(L)'
;MNRRRLLQGFLGASAMLTVAPALAQTEAPAISKPPEDKPFAEHFVALQLSDSDPKKERLVLSVASNLLKAYGADKVAIEVVAFGPGIDLLRETNEFRSLVDSLVTQGVRFDVCGNTLDTIERETGKRPAIN
;
A
#
# COMPACT_ATOMS: atom_id res chain seq x y z
N MET A 1 -88.70 9.52 0.07
CA MET A 1 -88.12 10.61 -0.68
C MET A 1 -86.60 10.41 -0.76
N ASN A 2 -86.22 10.22 -1.94
CA ASN A 2 -84.83 10.08 -2.49
C ASN A 2 -83.72 10.86 -1.81
N ARG A 3 -82.57 10.23 -1.66
CA ARG A 3 -81.29 10.78 -2.17
C ARG A 3 -80.22 9.71 -2.14
N ARG A 4 -79.88 9.20 -3.33
CA ARG A 4 -78.72 8.48 -3.69
C ARG A 4 -77.46 9.39 -3.53
N ARG A 5 -76.46 8.96 -2.84
CA ARG A 5 -75.11 9.54 -2.98
C ARG A 5 -74.12 8.43 -3.33
N LEU A 6 -73.68 8.50 -4.54
CA LEU A 6 -72.53 7.80 -5.07
C LEU A 6 -71.26 8.21 -4.32
N LEU A 7 -70.63 7.28 -3.72
CA LEU A 7 -69.22 7.43 -3.24
C LEU A 7 -68.31 6.85 -4.28
N GLN A 8 -67.65 7.73 -5.03
CA GLN A 8 -66.56 7.40 -5.90
C GLN A 8 -65.34 7.05 -5.05
N GLY A 9 -64.84 5.81 -5.18
CA GLY A 9 -63.63 5.39 -4.58
C GLY A 9 -62.40 5.94 -5.33
N PHE A 10 -61.56 6.67 -4.60
CA PHE A 10 -60.25 7.04 -5.07
C PHE A 10 -59.29 5.87 -4.77
N LEU A 11 -58.85 5.18 -5.82
CA LEU A 11 -57.72 4.27 -5.81
C LEU A 11 -56.45 5.13 -5.82
N GLY A 12 -55.86 5.33 -4.65
CA GLY A 12 -54.56 5.91 -4.52
C GLY A 12 -53.48 4.84 -4.78
N ALA A 13 -52.86 4.89 -5.94
CA ALA A 13 -51.66 4.10 -6.24
C ALA A 13 -50.46 4.74 -5.53
N SER A 14 -50.05 4.16 -4.41
CA SER A 14 -48.75 4.51 -3.76
C SER A 14 -47.63 3.89 -4.52
N ALA A 15 -46.91 4.66 -5.32
CA ALA A 15 -45.65 4.28 -5.92
C ALA A 15 -44.56 4.33 -4.83
N MET A 16 -44.15 3.17 -4.34
CA MET A 16 -42.95 3.06 -3.51
C MET A 16 -41.71 3.24 -4.40
N LEU A 17 -41.06 4.40 -4.29
CA LEU A 17 -39.71 4.58 -4.80
C LEU A 17 -38.72 3.83 -3.87
N THR A 18 -38.26 2.68 -4.30
CA THR A 18 -37.12 2.02 -3.68
C THR A 18 -35.84 2.73 -4.13
N VAL A 19 -35.31 3.58 -3.27
CA VAL A 19 -33.96 4.13 -3.43
C VAL A 19 -32.97 3.04 -3.04
N ALA A 20 -32.40 2.38 -4.03
CA ALA A 20 -31.26 1.50 -3.81
C ALA A 20 -30.04 2.34 -3.41
N PRO A 21 -29.32 2.02 -2.31
CA PRO A 21 -28.06 2.68 -2.02
C PRO A 21 -27.06 2.29 -3.10
N ALA A 22 -26.65 3.26 -3.90
CA ALA A 22 -25.50 3.12 -4.78
C ALA A 22 -24.26 3.00 -3.88
N LEU A 23 -23.78 1.77 -3.69
CA LEU A 23 -22.44 1.53 -3.14
C LEU A 23 -21.46 2.11 -4.15
N ALA A 24 -20.94 3.31 -3.85
CA ALA A 24 -19.81 3.86 -4.58
C ALA A 24 -18.64 2.90 -4.36
N GLN A 25 -18.39 2.03 -5.32
CA GLN A 25 -17.15 1.27 -5.42
C GLN A 25 -16.07 2.30 -5.72
N THR A 26 -15.31 2.69 -4.70
CA THR A 26 -14.06 3.40 -4.90
C THR A 26 -13.12 2.38 -5.53
N GLU A 27 -13.05 2.35 -6.85
CA GLU A 27 -12.00 1.63 -7.56
C GLU A 27 -10.67 2.18 -7.07
N ALA A 28 -9.88 1.32 -6.42
CA ALA A 28 -8.49 1.64 -6.16
C ALA A 28 -7.82 2.01 -7.49
N PRO A 29 -6.96 3.06 -7.54
CA PRO A 29 -6.30 3.42 -8.78
C PRO A 29 -5.56 2.19 -9.30
N ALA A 30 -5.98 1.69 -10.45
CA ALA A 30 -5.30 0.60 -11.11
C ALA A 30 -3.86 1.04 -11.38
N ILE A 31 -2.89 0.28 -10.92
CA ILE A 31 -1.49 0.46 -11.31
C ILE A 31 -1.45 0.13 -12.80
N SER A 32 -1.52 1.17 -13.61
CA SER A 32 -1.76 1.05 -15.06
C SER A 32 -0.51 0.67 -15.85
N LYS A 33 0.67 0.73 -15.23
CA LYS A 33 1.94 0.44 -15.91
C LYS A 33 2.97 -0.14 -14.91
N PRO A 34 3.63 -1.27 -15.26
CA PRO A 34 4.76 -1.78 -14.49
C PRO A 34 5.90 -0.75 -14.41
N PRO A 35 6.72 -0.78 -13.34
CA PRO A 35 7.94 0.01 -13.27
C PRO A 35 8.86 -0.28 -14.47
N GLU A 36 9.63 0.72 -14.91
CA GLU A 36 10.49 0.57 -16.10
C GLU A 36 11.55 -0.52 -15.92
N ASP A 37 12.03 -0.70 -14.70
CA ASP A 37 12.97 -1.75 -14.31
C ASP A 37 12.33 -3.14 -14.13
N LYS A 38 10.99 -3.22 -14.12
CA LYS A 38 10.21 -4.46 -13.97
C LYS A 38 9.08 -4.54 -15.00
N PRO A 39 9.36 -4.51 -16.31
CA PRO A 39 8.33 -4.41 -17.35
C PRO A 39 7.40 -5.62 -17.44
N PHE A 40 7.81 -6.76 -16.88
CA PHE A 40 7.02 -8.00 -16.87
C PHE A 40 6.35 -8.29 -15.53
N ALA A 41 6.38 -7.34 -14.58
CA ALA A 41 5.76 -7.53 -13.28
C ALA A 41 4.24 -7.61 -13.41
N GLU A 42 3.68 -8.65 -12.83
CA GLU A 42 2.24 -8.93 -12.74
C GLU A 42 1.73 -8.66 -11.31
N HIS A 43 2.64 -8.65 -10.34
CA HIS A 43 2.35 -8.42 -8.93
C HIS A 43 3.13 -7.22 -8.40
N PHE A 44 2.47 -6.37 -7.62
CA PHE A 44 3.05 -5.17 -7.04
C PHE A 44 2.85 -5.21 -5.53
N VAL A 45 3.94 -5.19 -4.78
CA VAL A 45 3.91 -5.33 -3.33
C VAL A 45 4.70 -4.20 -2.68
N ALA A 46 4.03 -3.41 -1.85
CA ALA A 46 4.66 -2.45 -0.96
C ALA A 46 4.75 -3.03 0.46
N LEU A 47 5.95 -3.13 0.98
CA LEU A 47 6.22 -3.50 2.37
C LEU A 47 6.64 -2.25 3.12
N GLN A 48 6.16 -2.07 4.35
CA GLN A 48 6.58 -0.94 5.16
C GLN A 48 7.34 -1.39 6.39
N LEU A 49 8.35 -0.60 6.78
CA LEU A 49 9.12 -0.78 8.00
C LEU A 49 9.20 0.53 8.76
N SER A 50 8.63 0.56 9.97
CA SER A 50 8.61 1.73 10.86
C SER A 50 9.37 1.53 12.17
N ASP A 51 10.11 0.44 12.29
CA ASP A 51 10.70 -0.03 13.54
C ASP A 51 12.15 -0.47 13.31
N SER A 52 13.02 -0.21 14.27
CA SER A 52 14.44 -0.61 14.26
C SER A 52 14.71 -1.90 15.07
N ASP A 53 13.67 -2.67 15.40
CA ASP A 53 13.85 -3.99 16.02
C ASP A 53 14.49 -4.95 14.99
N PRO A 54 15.67 -5.53 15.25
CA PRO A 54 16.33 -6.44 14.33
C PRO A 54 15.48 -7.64 13.87
N LYS A 55 14.54 -8.08 14.71
CA LYS A 55 13.60 -9.15 14.34
C LYS A 55 12.63 -8.69 13.26
N LYS A 56 12.15 -7.44 13.35
CA LYS A 56 11.24 -6.86 12.36
C LYS A 56 11.98 -6.53 11.07
N GLU A 57 13.21 -6.01 11.16
CA GLU A 57 14.07 -5.80 10.01
C GLU A 57 14.32 -7.11 9.26
N ARG A 58 14.70 -8.15 9.98
CA ARG A 58 14.90 -9.49 9.41
C ARG A 58 13.60 -10.05 8.80
N LEU A 59 12.45 -9.79 9.44
CA LEU A 59 11.16 -10.27 8.95
C LEU A 59 10.83 -9.66 7.59
N VAL A 60 10.95 -8.35 7.43
CA VAL A 60 10.63 -7.68 6.15
C VAL A 60 11.53 -8.17 5.03
N LEU A 61 12.83 -8.38 5.28
CA LEU A 61 13.77 -8.94 4.30
C LEU A 61 13.40 -10.39 3.92
N SER A 62 12.99 -11.20 4.92
CA SER A 62 12.53 -12.57 4.67
C SER A 62 11.25 -12.61 3.84
N VAL A 63 10.30 -11.70 4.11
CA VAL A 63 9.07 -11.59 3.33
C VAL A 63 9.40 -11.22 1.88
N ALA A 64 10.24 -10.21 1.65
CA ALA A 64 10.67 -9.83 0.31
C ALA A 64 11.33 -11.02 -0.45
N SER A 65 12.24 -11.74 0.21
CA SER A 65 12.87 -12.93 -0.37
C SER A 65 11.87 -14.04 -0.71
N ASN A 66 10.88 -14.27 0.16
CA ASN A 66 9.85 -15.28 -0.07
C ASN A 66 8.91 -14.90 -1.23
N LEU A 67 8.59 -13.62 -1.37
CA LEU A 67 7.80 -13.14 -2.51
C LEU A 67 8.55 -13.33 -3.83
N LEU A 68 9.86 -13.02 -3.88
CA LEU A 68 10.69 -13.29 -5.06
C LEU A 68 10.69 -14.78 -5.44
N LYS A 69 10.78 -15.67 -4.44
CA LYS A 69 10.75 -17.12 -4.67
C LYS A 69 9.39 -17.61 -5.13
N ALA A 70 8.30 -17.05 -4.59
CA ALA A 70 6.94 -17.48 -4.87
C ALA A 70 6.47 -17.05 -6.27
N TYR A 71 6.80 -15.83 -6.69
CA TYR A 71 6.30 -15.26 -7.94
C TYR A 71 7.34 -15.22 -9.06
N GLY A 72 8.63 -15.30 -8.72
CA GLY A 72 9.72 -15.06 -9.66
C GLY A 72 10.14 -13.58 -9.70
N ALA A 73 11.45 -13.33 -9.79
CA ALA A 73 12.00 -11.98 -9.72
C ALA A 73 11.50 -11.05 -10.81
N ASP A 74 11.15 -11.56 -12.00
CA ASP A 74 10.66 -10.76 -13.12
C ASP A 74 9.15 -10.47 -13.03
N LYS A 75 8.41 -11.27 -12.25
CA LYS A 75 6.95 -11.22 -12.16
C LYS A 75 6.43 -10.42 -10.98
N VAL A 76 7.29 -10.05 -10.06
CA VAL A 76 6.92 -9.26 -8.89
C VAL A 76 7.79 -8.03 -8.75
N ALA A 77 7.16 -6.86 -8.61
CA ALA A 77 7.79 -5.62 -8.20
C ALA A 77 7.58 -5.44 -6.70
N ILE A 78 8.66 -5.41 -5.94
CA ILE A 78 8.64 -5.26 -4.49
C ILE A 78 9.33 -3.95 -4.13
N GLU A 79 8.65 -3.15 -3.31
CA GLU A 79 9.15 -1.90 -2.76
C GLU A 79 9.06 -1.95 -1.24
N VAL A 80 10.18 -1.72 -0.56
CA VAL A 80 10.26 -1.65 0.90
C VAL A 80 10.41 -0.20 1.31
N VAL A 81 9.39 0.37 1.95
CA VAL A 81 9.38 1.77 2.39
C VAL A 81 9.77 1.82 3.87
N ALA A 82 10.92 2.42 4.17
CA ALA A 82 11.42 2.63 5.52
C ALA A 82 11.18 4.07 6.00
N PHE A 83 10.57 4.22 7.16
CA PHE A 83 10.31 5.52 7.77
C PHE A 83 10.43 5.46 9.30
N GLY A 84 10.53 6.63 9.96
CA GLY A 84 10.78 6.69 11.40
C GLY A 84 12.01 5.87 11.78
N PRO A 85 11.98 5.10 12.88
CA PRO A 85 13.09 4.23 13.28
C PRO A 85 13.47 3.18 12.23
N GLY A 86 12.55 2.78 11.36
CA GLY A 86 12.78 1.75 10.33
C GLY A 86 13.85 2.11 9.30
N ILE A 87 14.23 3.39 9.17
CA ILE A 87 15.36 3.77 8.31
C ILE A 87 16.68 3.17 8.74
N ASP A 88 16.77 2.66 9.96
CA ASP A 88 17.98 2.03 10.50
C ASP A 88 18.43 0.83 9.64
N LEU A 89 17.48 0.08 9.08
CA LEU A 89 17.75 -1.00 8.13
C LEU A 89 18.63 -0.55 6.94
N LEU A 90 18.46 0.69 6.50
CA LEU A 90 19.15 1.23 5.31
C LEU A 90 20.42 2.01 5.64
N ARG A 91 20.86 2.03 6.90
CA ARG A 91 22.12 2.65 7.27
C ARG A 91 23.30 1.78 6.82
N GLU A 92 24.39 2.43 6.46
CA GLU A 92 25.63 1.74 6.05
C GLU A 92 26.18 0.80 7.11
N THR A 93 25.90 1.05 8.39
CA THR A 93 26.37 0.28 9.55
C THR A 93 25.41 -0.81 10.00
N ASN A 94 24.24 -0.96 9.35
CA ASN A 94 23.26 -1.99 9.74
C ASN A 94 23.78 -3.41 9.49
N GLU A 95 23.50 -4.32 10.42
CA GLU A 95 23.95 -5.71 10.35
C GLU A 95 23.39 -6.50 9.14
N PHE A 96 22.23 -6.08 8.62
CA PHE A 96 21.58 -6.73 7.47
C PHE A 96 21.94 -6.12 6.12
N ARG A 97 22.92 -5.22 6.07
CA ARG A 97 23.33 -4.54 4.83
C ARG A 97 23.54 -5.51 3.66
N SER A 98 24.25 -6.59 3.87
CA SER A 98 24.53 -7.57 2.80
C SER A 98 23.27 -8.26 2.28
N LEU A 99 22.25 -8.43 3.12
CA LEU A 99 20.94 -8.95 2.71
C LEU A 99 20.14 -7.92 1.90
N VAL A 100 20.19 -6.66 2.32
CA VAL A 100 19.60 -5.55 1.55
C VAL A 100 20.23 -5.48 0.16
N ASP A 101 21.57 -5.46 0.08
CA ASP A 101 22.30 -5.40 -1.20
C ASP A 101 21.95 -6.60 -2.11
N SER A 102 21.84 -7.80 -1.53
CA SER A 102 21.42 -9.00 -2.26
C SER A 102 20.00 -8.87 -2.83
N LEU A 103 19.05 -8.32 -2.07
CA LEU A 103 17.68 -8.11 -2.53
C LEU A 103 17.59 -7.01 -3.58
N VAL A 104 18.39 -5.95 -3.46
CA VAL A 104 18.51 -4.90 -4.48
C VAL A 104 19.00 -5.49 -5.81
N THR A 105 20.02 -6.36 -5.76
CA THR A 105 20.52 -7.06 -6.95
C THR A 105 19.43 -7.93 -7.61
N GLN A 106 18.48 -8.42 -6.84
CA GLN A 106 17.33 -9.18 -7.34
C GLN A 106 16.15 -8.28 -7.76
N GLY A 107 16.33 -6.96 -7.74
CA GLY A 107 15.35 -5.97 -8.18
C GLY A 107 14.29 -5.60 -7.13
N VAL A 108 14.56 -5.79 -5.85
CA VAL A 108 13.78 -5.19 -4.77
C VAL A 108 14.21 -3.74 -4.59
N ARG A 109 13.27 -2.83 -4.52
CA ARG A 109 13.51 -1.41 -4.24
C ARG A 109 13.38 -1.13 -2.76
N PHE A 110 14.26 -0.28 -2.26
CA PHE A 110 14.22 0.22 -0.89
C PHE A 110 14.12 1.74 -0.93
N ASP A 111 13.05 2.26 -0.38
CA ASP A 111 12.79 3.69 -0.33
C ASP A 111 12.83 4.17 1.11
N VAL A 112 13.40 5.36 1.30
CA VAL A 112 13.46 6.02 2.60
C VAL A 112 12.56 7.25 2.60
N CYS A 113 11.81 7.44 3.67
CA CYS A 113 10.95 8.61 3.83
C CYS A 113 11.80 9.89 4.01
N GLY A 114 11.72 10.81 3.05
CA GLY A 114 12.41 12.10 3.10
C GLY A 114 12.05 12.91 4.35
N ASN A 115 10.79 12.95 4.74
CA ASN A 115 10.37 13.65 5.97
C ASN A 115 11.04 13.09 7.23
N THR A 116 11.30 11.78 7.27
CA THR A 116 12.04 11.18 8.39
C THR A 116 13.49 11.67 8.40
N LEU A 117 14.15 11.71 7.25
CA LEU A 117 15.52 12.23 7.14
C LEU A 117 15.60 13.70 7.56
N ASP A 118 14.67 14.53 7.09
CA ASP A 118 14.60 15.95 7.42
C ASP A 118 14.32 16.19 8.91
N THR A 119 13.50 15.34 9.53
CA THR A 119 13.23 15.42 10.97
C THR A 119 14.47 15.09 11.78
N ILE A 120 15.17 14.00 11.44
CA ILE A 120 16.41 13.64 12.14
C ILE A 120 17.47 14.72 11.97
N GLU A 121 17.61 15.30 10.79
CA GLU A 121 18.55 16.39 10.52
C GLU A 121 18.24 17.63 11.38
N ARG A 122 16.97 18.00 11.52
CA ARG A 122 16.55 19.10 12.39
C ARG A 122 16.84 18.85 13.88
N GLU A 123 16.63 17.61 14.33
CA GLU A 123 16.80 17.25 15.74
C GLU A 123 18.26 17.02 16.13
N THR A 124 19.07 16.49 15.23
CA THR A 124 20.45 16.08 15.52
C THR A 124 21.52 16.98 14.89
N GLY A 125 21.13 17.88 13.98
CA GLY A 125 22.04 18.70 13.19
C GLY A 125 22.78 17.95 12.09
N LYS A 126 22.46 16.66 11.86
CA LYS A 126 23.13 15.81 10.86
C LYS A 126 22.14 14.90 10.15
N ARG A 127 22.18 14.93 8.82
CA ARG A 127 21.40 13.99 8.00
C ARG A 127 21.98 12.58 8.10
N PRO A 128 21.14 11.54 8.32
CA PRO A 128 21.64 10.17 8.36
C PRO A 128 22.28 9.74 7.04
N ALA A 129 23.40 9.01 7.14
CA ALA A 129 24.00 8.34 5.98
C ALA A 129 23.21 7.07 5.67
N ILE A 130 22.65 7.03 4.47
CA ILE A 130 21.89 5.90 3.93
C ILE A 130 22.73 5.24 2.83
N ASN A 131 22.66 3.95 2.81
CA ASN A 131 23.36 3.13 1.81
C ASN A 131 22.80 3.36 0.39
#